data_4b97cd44c2b6a3685b72e0c754a1e123
#
_entry.id   4b97cd44c2b6a3685b72e0c754a1e123
#
_cell.length_a   1.000
_cell.length_b   1.000
_cell.length_c   1.000
_cell.angle_alpha   90.00
_cell.angle_beta   90.00
_cell.angle_gamma   90.00
#
_symmetry.space_group_name_H-M   'P 1'
#
loop_
_entity.id
_entity.type
_entity.pdbx_description
1 polymer ?
#
loop_
_entity_poly.entity_id
_entity_poly.type
_entity_poly.pdbx_seq_one_letter_code
_entity_poly.pdbx_strand_id
1 'polypeptide(L)'
;MSKGTIKKVAGPLVIAQGMRDANMFDVVRVSSQRLIGEIIEMHGDEASVQVYEETSGLGPGEPVESMEVPLSVELGPGLIASIYDGIQRPLDDIMKATGSNNLKRGVEVPSLKRDKKWEFVPAVQAGDEVEAGDILGTVQETVVVVQKIMVPYGVKGTVKEIKGGEFTVEEAVAVIATQEGDRELTMMQKWPVRKGRPYLKKLPPETPLVTGQRVVDSFFPIAKGGVAAVPGPFGSGKTVIQHQLAKWAEADIVVYIGCGERGNEMTDVLNEFPELKDPKTGYSLMERTVLIANTSDMPVAAREASIYTGITIAEYFRDMGYSVSLMAASTSRWAEALREMSGRLEEMPGEEGYPAYLGSRLAQFYERAGHVVCLGKDGREGALSAIGAVSPPGGDISEPVSQATLRIVKVFWGLDSSLAAKRHFPAINWLTSYSLYVDSMGKWFDEHVADEWMQSRQKMMSLLQEESELDEIVKMVGMDALSPSDRLKMEAARSIREDFLHQNSFHEIDTYTSLRKQFLMMKLVLAFYEESQKALNDGASSGGLIKMAVRERIGRFKYTTEDKIETEYQAVLEQLAKEIADVLGKEDF
;
A
#
# COMPACT_ATOMS: atom_id res chain seq x y z
N MET A 1 11.20 -7.86 -36.86
CA MET A 1 11.02 -6.49 -36.30
C MET A 1 10.22 -5.65 -37.29
N SER A 2 9.00 -5.30 -36.94
CA SER A 2 8.17 -4.42 -37.77
C SER A 2 8.72 -3.00 -37.73
N LYS A 3 8.87 -2.36 -38.88
CA LYS A 3 9.42 -1.02 -39.04
C LYS A 3 8.40 -0.14 -39.75
N GLY A 4 8.04 0.96 -39.13
CA GLY A 4 7.13 1.94 -39.65
C GLY A 4 7.70 3.34 -39.59
N THR A 5 6.87 4.32 -39.85
CA THR A 5 7.21 5.75 -39.78
C THR A 5 6.10 6.52 -39.08
N ILE A 6 6.47 7.60 -38.41
CA ILE A 6 5.52 8.50 -37.77
C ILE A 6 4.63 9.16 -38.86
N LYS A 7 3.32 9.06 -38.67
CA LYS A 7 2.30 9.76 -39.48
C LYS A 7 1.82 11.04 -38.78
N LYS A 8 1.59 11.00 -37.47
CA LYS A 8 1.05 12.11 -36.68
C LYS A 8 1.63 12.06 -35.25
N VAL A 9 1.87 13.22 -34.65
CA VAL A 9 2.24 13.38 -33.24
C VAL A 9 1.18 14.26 -32.57
N ALA A 10 0.64 13.79 -31.44
CA ALA A 10 -0.37 14.49 -30.64
C ALA A 10 -0.02 14.37 -29.13
N GLY A 11 0.94 15.18 -28.67
CA GLY A 11 1.48 15.06 -27.34
C GLY A 11 2.15 13.67 -27.13
N PRO A 12 1.84 12.93 -26.07
CA PRO A 12 2.42 11.60 -25.82
C PRO A 12 1.93 10.52 -26.79
N LEU A 13 0.90 10.81 -27.62
CA LEU A 13 0.38 9.88 -28.61
C LEU A 13 1.07 10.10 -29.97
N VAL A 14 1.62 9.04 -30.53
CA VAL A 14 2.21 9.00 -31.87
C VAL A 14 1.44 7.97 -32.71
N ILE A 15 0.98 8.37 -33.88
CA ILE A 15 0.41 7.45 -34.87
C ILE A 15 1.52 7.06 -35.84
N ALA A 16 1.83 5.77 -35.87
CA ALA A 16 2.80 5.19 -36.80
C ALA A 16 2.10 4.40 -37.90
N GLN A 17 2.59 4.49 -39.12
CA GLN A 17 2.11 3.71 -40.27
C GLN A 17 3.14 2.66 -40.70
N GLY A 18 2.70 1.60 -41.39
CA GLY A 18 3.56 0.48 -41.78
C GLY A 18 3.80 -0.53 -40.69
N MET A 19 2.94 -0.57 -39.67
CA MET A 19 3.09 -1.39 -38.47
C MET A 19 2.25 -2.68 -38.50
N ARG A 20 1.86 -3.17 -39.68
CA ARG A 20 0.92 -4.32 -39.83
C ARG A 20 1.31 -5.58 -39.05
N ASP A 21 2.60 -5.86 -38.96
CA ASP A 21 3.12 -7.07 -38.34
C ASP A 21 3.47 -6.90 -36.85
N ALA A 22 3.19 -5.74 -36.27
CA ALA A 22 3.34 -5.47 -34.85
C ALA A 22 2.11 -5.96 -34.06
N ASN A 23 2.29 -6.20 -32.75
CA ASN A 23 1.22 -6.63 -31.86
C ASN A 23 0.82 -5.53 -30.88
N MET A 24 -0.40 -5.58 -30.39
CA MET A 24 -0.84 -4.76 -29.26
C MET A 24 0.07 -4.98 -28.06
N PHE A 25 0.42 -3.88 -27.41
CA PHE A 25 1.32 -3.83 -26.25
C PHE A 25 2.79 -4.13 -26.55
N ASP A 26 3.20 -4.25 -27.81
CA ASP A 26 4.61 -4.27 -28.16
C ASP A 26 5.26 -2.94 -27.77
N VAL A 27 6.45 -3.04 -27.16
CA VAL A 27 7.34 -1.90 -26.96
C VAL A 27 7.88 -1.47 -28.31
N VAL A 28 7.91 -0.18 -28.57
CA VAL A 28 8.48 0.41 -29.78
C VAL A 28 9.54 1.44 -29.43
N ARG A 29 10.47 1.61 -30.39
CA ARG A 29 11.46 2.70 -30.38
C ARG A 29 11.02 3.75 -31.39
N VAL A 30 10.74 4.95 -30.91
CA VAL A 30 10.18 6.05 -31.70
C VAL A 30 11.27 7.04 -32.01
N SER A 31 11.38 7.44 -33.28
CA SER A 31 12.34 8.37 -33.85
C SER A 31 13.81 7.88 -33.83
N SER A 32 14.69 8.66 -34.43
CA SER A 32 16.14 8.46 -34.34
C SER A 32 16.69 8.60 -32.91
N GLN A 33 15.93 9.26 -32.02
CA GLN A 33 16.25 9.37 -30.59
C GLN A 33 15.91 8.11 -29.79
N ARG A 34 15.25 7.12 -30.42
CA ARG A 34 14.89 5.82 -29.82
C ARG A 34 14.03 5.92 -28.54
N LEU A 35 13.09 6.89 -28.51
CA LEU A 35 12.19 7.06 -27.37
C LEU A 35 11.37 5.79 -27.14
N ILE A 36 11.16 5.44 -25.88
CA ILE A 36 10.38 4.26 -25.51
C ILE A 36 8.90 4.55 -25.63
N GLY A 37 8.17 3.71 -26.33
CA GLY A 37 6.71 3.74 -26.44
C GLY A 37 6.11 2.33 -26.42
N GLU A 38 4.80 2.27 -26.36
CA GLU A 38 4.01 1.04 -26.37
C GLU A 38 2.83 1.19 -27.33
N ILE A 39 2.55 0.18 -28.11
CA ILE A 39 1.37 0.14 -28.98
C ILE A 39 0.13 -0.09 -28.12
N ILE A 40 -0.81 0.83 -28.15
CA ILE A 40 -2.05 0.78 -27.36
C ILE A 40 -3.30 0.54 -28.21
N GLU A 41 -3.19 0.69 -29.52
CA GLU A 41 -4.29 0.47 -30.46
C GLU A 41 -3.74 0.17 -31.86
N MET A 42 -4.45 -0.65 -32.62
CA MET A 42 -4.09 -1.01 -33.99
C MET A 42 -5.27 -0.82 -34.95
N HIS A 43 -5.06 -0.11 -36.05
CA HIS A 43 -6.03 0.06 -37.13
C HIS A 43 -5.38 -0.29 -38.48
N GLY A 44 -5.54 -1.53 -38.92
CA GLY A 44 -4.94 -1.99 -40.17
C GLY A 44 -3.41 -2.02 -40.10
N ASP A 45 -2.74 -1.11 -40.81
CA ASP A 45 -1.29 -0.95 -40.74
C ASP A 45 -0.84 0.26 -39.88
N GLU A 46 -1.80 0.97 -39.30
CA GLU A 46 -1.54 2.09 -38.37
C GLU A 46 -1.55 1.60 -36.91
N ALA A 47 -0.57 2.05 -36.13
CA ALA A 47 -0.47 1.80 -34.70
C ALA A 47 -0.54 3.13 -33.93
N SER A 48 -1.40 3.20 -32.93
CA SER A 48 -1.39 4.25 -31.92
C SER A 48 -0.40 3.89 -30.84
N VAL A 49 0.63 4.71 -30.68
CA VAL A 49 1.75 4.49 -29.75
C VAL A 49 1.69 5.55 -28.65
N GLN A 50 1.59 5.12 -27.40
CA GLN A 50 1.86 6.00 -26.26
C GLN A 50 3.37 6.05 -26.00
N VAL A 51 3.94 7.24 -25.98
CA VAL A 51 5.37 7.44 -25.74
C VAL A 51 5.59 7.81 -24.27
N TYR A 52 6.50 7.13 -23.62
CA TYR A 52 6.81 7.29 -22.20
C TYR A 52 7.75 8.46 -21.89
N GLU A 53 8.21 9.13 -22.94
CA GLU A 53 9.14 10.24 -22.85
C GLU A 53 8.57 11.50 -23.55
N GLU A 54 9.21 12.64 -23.35
CA GLU A 54 8.82 13.89 -23.97
C GLU A 54 8.93 13.81 -25.51
N THR A 55 7.85 14.10 -26.21
CA THR A 55 7.72 13.98 -27.69
C THR A 55 7.97 15.27 -28.45
N SER A 56 8.28 16.38 -27.78
CA SER A 56 8.55 17.67 -28.44
C SER A 56 9.65 17.55 -29.48
N GLY A 57 9.39 18.06 -30.67
CA GLY A 57 10.34 18.03 -31.78
C GLY A 57 10.29 16.78 -32.65
N LEU A 58 9.44 15.78 -32.33
CA LEU A 58 9.19 14.65 -33.23
C LEU A 58 8.32 15.10 -34.40
N GLY A 59 8.53 14.53 -35.58
CA GLY A 59 7.78 14.86 -36.79
C GLY A 59 7.44 13.65 -37.66
N PRO A 60 6.50 13.83 -38.60
CA PRO A 60 6.17 12.80 -39.57
C PRO A 60 7.38 12.34 -40.39
N GLY A 61 7.42 11.06 -40.70
CA GLY A 61 8.49 10.43 -41.48
C GLY A 61 9.64 9.87 -40.64
N GLU A 62 9.72 10.19 -39.34
CA GLU A 62 10.72 9.57 -38.45
C GLU A 62 10.42 8.08 -38.22
N PRO A 63 11.47 7.23 -37.98
CA PRO A 63 11.29 5.80 -37.87
C PRO A 63 10.57 5.38 -36.58
N VAL A 64 9.78 4.32 -36.66
CA VAL A 64 9.22 3.59 -35.51
C VAL A 64 9.54 2.11 -35.67
N GLU A 65 10.13 1.50 -34.65
CA GLU A 65 10.60 0.12 -34.70
C GLU A 65 10.00 -0.69 -33.53
N SER A 66 9.25 -1.76 -33.85
CA SER A 66 8.73 -2.68 -32.83
C SER A 66 9.85 -3.55 -32.29
N MET A 67 9.87 -3.73 -30.98
CA MET A 67 10.78 -4.64 -30.30
C MET A 67 10.21 -6.06 -30.18
N GLU A 68 8.94 -6.26 -30.58
CA GLU A 68 8.21 -7.56 -30.53
C GLU A 68 8.13 -8.17 -29.13
N VAL A 69 8.21 -7.34 -28.10
CA VAL A 69 8.09 -7.72 -26.70
C VAL A 69 7.21 -6.71 -25.97
N PRO A 70 6.39 -7.15 -25.00
CA PRO A 70 5.59 -6.25 -24.20
C PRO A 70 6.45 -5.47 -23.19
N LEU A 71 5.93 -4.35 -22.69
CA LEU A 71 6.55 -3.62 -21.60
C LEU A 71 6.73 -4.55 -20.40
N SER A 72 7.97 -4.77 -20.02
CA SER A 72 8.36 -5.73 -18.99
C SER A 72 9.30 -5.10 -17.99
N VAL A 73 9.23 -5.58 -16.75
CA VAL A 73 10.19 -5.24 -15.69
C VAL A 73 11.27 -6.30 -15.58
N GLU A 74 12.45 -5.87 -15.16
CA GLU A 74 13.56 -6.75 -14.78
C GLU A 74 13.44 -7.07 -13.30
N LEU A 75 13.40 -8.35 -12.96
CA LEU A 75 13.21 -8.88 -11.62
C LEU A 75 14.42 -9.68 -11.20
N GLY A 76 15.11 -9.25 -10.18
CA GLY A 76 16.34 -9.87 -9.69
C GLY A 76 16.99 -9.05 -8.57
N PRO A 77 18.20 -9.44 -8.12
CA PRO A 77 18.93 -8.70 -7.10
C PRO A 77 19.26 -7.27 -7.56
N GLY A 78 19.04 -6.31 -6.66
CA GLY A 78 19.25 -4.88 -6.93
C GLY A 78 17.96 -4.06 -7.01
N LEU A 79 16.78 -4.67 -6.80
CA LEU A 79 15.50 -3.97 -6.73
C LEU A 79 15.34 -3.17 -5.44
N ILE A 80 15.70 -3.76 -4.30
CA ILE A 80 15.58 -3.11 -2.99
C ILE A 80 16.51 -1.91 -2.90
N ALA A 81 16.06 -0.88 -2.20
CA ALA A 81 16.73 0.42 -2.03
C ALA A 81 16.91 1.20 -3.34
N SER A 82 16.26 0.78 -4.41
CA SER A 82 16.28 1.47 -5.70
C SER A 82 15.12 2.42 -5.87
N ILE A 83 15.36 3.49 -6.65
CA ILE A 83 14.39 4.49 -7.01
C ILE A 83 14.23 4.46 -8.53
N TYR A 84 13.06 4.06 -8.99
CA TYR A 84 12.71 3.93 -10.41
C TYR A 84 11.71 4.98 -10.85
N ASP A 85 11.69 5.28 -12.14
CA ASP A 85 10.57 5.97 -12.76
C ASP A 85 9.43 4.99 -13.13
N GLY A 86 8.38 5.49 -13.80
CA GLY A 86 7.19 4.70 -14.14
C GLY A 86 7.42 3.49 -15.04
N ILE A 87 8.54 3.40 -15.74
CA ILE A 87 8.92 2.28 -16.62
C ILE A 87 10.18 1.56 -16.15
N GLN A 88 10.47 1.64 -14.87
CA GLN A 88 11.62 1.01 -14.23
C GLN A 88 13.00 1.52 -14.71
N ARG A 89 13.12 2.79 -15.10
CA ARG A 89 14.45 3.37 -15.30
C ARG A 89 15.01 3.82 -13.95
N PRO A 90 16.25 3.43 -13.57
CA PRO A 90 16.85 3.79 -12.29
C PRO A 90 17.27 5.27 -12.31
N LEU A 91 16.62 6.10 -11.49
CA LEU A 91 16.80 7.56 -11.52
C LEU A 91 18.21 7.99 -11.11
N ASP A 92 18.79 7.35 -10.11
CA ASP A 92 20.16 7.65 -9.66
C ASP A 92 21.22 7.36 -10.72
N ASP A 93 21.05 6.26 -11.45
CA ASP A 93 22.00 5.86 -12.47
C ASP A 93 21.84 6.72 -13.74
N ILE A 94 20.61 7.15 -14.07
CA ILE A 94 20.38 8.15 -15.13
C ILE A 94 21.05 9.48 -14.79
N MET A 95 20.90 9.95 -13.57
CA MET A 95 21.52 11.20 -13.09
C MET A 95 23.04 11.11 -13.19
N LYS A 96 23.66 10.00 -12.79
CA LYS A 96 25.11 9.76 -12.90
C LYS A 96 25.57 9.72 -14.38
N ALA A 97 24.82 9.02 -15.24
CA ALA A 97 25.14 8.87 -16.64
C ALA A 97 25.02 10.19 -17.45
N THR A 98 24.07 11.04 -17.09
CA THR A 98 23.77 12.28 -17.80
C THR A 98 24.43 13.52 -17.21
N GLY A 99 24.88 13.45 -15.95
CA GLY A 99 25.36 14.59 -15.17
C GLY A 99 24.30 15.70 -14.97
N SER A 100 23.02 15.36 -15.05
CA SER A 100 21.91 16.29 -15.00
C SER A 100 20.83 15.77 -14.06
N ASN A 101 20.20 16.67 -13.29
CA ASN A 101 19.03 16.36 -12.47
C ASN A 101 17.73 16.22 -13.29
N ASN A 102 17.77 16.59 -14.58
CA ASN A 102 16.65 16.43 -15.48
C ASN A 102 16.75 15.13 -16.28
N LEU A 103 15.65 14.40 -16.41
CA LEU A 103 15.57 13.21 -17.25
C LEU A 103 15.80 13.61 -18.72
N LYS A 104 16.89 13.13 -19.29
CA LYS A 104 17.17 13.30 -20.72
C LYS A 104 16.46 12.22 -21.52
N ARG A 105 15.96 12.59 -22.69
CA ARG A 105 15.28 11.70 -23.64
C ARG A 105 16.25 10.68 -24.26
N GLY A 106 15.73 9.48 -24.53
CA GLY A 106 16.49 8.45 -25.23
C GLY A 106 17.66 7.86 -24.44
N VAL A 107 17.74 8.10 -23.12
CA VAL A 107 18.78 7.52 -22.28
C VAL A 107 18.41 6.08 -21.93
N GLU A 108 19.25 5.15 -22.35
CA GLU A 108 19.11 3.73 -22.01
C GLU A 108 20.07 3.38 -20.87
N VAL A 109 19.48 3.07 -19.72
CA VAL A 109 20.20 2.54 -18.55
C VAL A 109 19.50 1.25 -18.12
N PRO A 110 20.23 0.15 -17.89
CA PRO A 110 19.63 -1.10 -17.42
C PRO A 110 18.92 -0.91 -16.08
N SER A 111 17.75 -1.52 -15.92
CA SER A 111 16.96 -1.43 -14.68
C SER A 111 17.68 -2.05 -13.49
N LEU A 112 18.39 -3.15 -13.70
CA LEU A 112 19.29 -3.76 -12.72
C LEU A 112 20.75 -3.55 -13.17
N LYS A 113 21.65 -3.31 -12.20
CA LYS A 113 23.07 -3.11 -12.47
C LYS A 113 23.71 -4.37 -13.05
N ARG A 114 24.35 -4.24 -14.22
CA ARG A 114 24.99 -5.35 -14.94
C ARG A 114 26.40 -5.68 -14.46
N ASP A 115 27.06 -4.72 -13.85
CA ASP A 115 28.46 -4.82 -13.38
C ASP A 115 28.55 -5.29 -11.91
N LYS A 116 27.46 -5.18 -11.15
CA LYS A 116 27.43 -5.60 -9.75
C LYS A 116 27.38 -7.12 -9.63
N LYS A 117 28.30 -7.66 -8.86
CA LYS A 117 28.34 -9.09 -8.51
C LYS A 117 27.60 -9.33 -7.20
N TRP A 118 26.92 -10.46 -7.16
CA TRP A 118 26.15 -10.94 -6.03
C TRP A 118 26.58 -12.34 -5.65
N GLU A 119 26.73 -12.61 -4.36
CA GLU A 119 27.04 -13.94 -3.88
C GLU A 119 25.78 -14.82 -3.95
N PHE A 120 25.79 -15.76 -4.90
CA PHE A 120 24.71 -16.73 -5.07
C PHE A 120 25.03 -18.01 -4.30
N VAL A 121 24.11 -18.40 -3.41
CA VAL A 121 24.18 -19.62 -2.61
C VAL A 121 23.15 -20.60 -3.13
N PRO A 122 23.54 -21.73 -3.75
CA PRO A 122 22.62 -22.75 -4.25
C PRO A 122 21.78 -23.38 -3.14
N ALA A 123 20.48 -23.62 -3.43
CA ALA A 123 19.56 -24.35 -2.55
C ALA A 123 19.20 -25.73 -3.10
N VAL A 124 19.60 -26.04 -4.34
CA VAL A 124 19.40 -27.33 -5.00
C VAL A 124 20.72 -27.84 -5.56
N GLN A 125 20.76 -29.10 -5.97
CA GLN A 125 21.96 -29.74 -6.54
C GLN A 125 21.69 -30.33 -7.91
N ALA A 126 22.75 -30.68 -8.62
CA ALA A 126 22.65 -31.40 -9.89
C ALA A 126 21.90 -32.74 -9.69
N GLY A 127 20.95 -33.01 -10.55
CA GLY A 127 20.06 -34.18 -10.47
C GLY A 127 18.70 -33.92 -9.85
N ASP A 128 18.51 -32.78 -9.16
CA ASP A 128 17.21 -32.42 -8.60
C ASP A 128 16.22 -32.05 -9.70
N GLU A 129 14.98 -32.49 -9.57
CA GLU A 129 13.89 -32.03 -10.40
C GLU A 129 13.33 -30.69 -9.90
N VAL A 130 13.19 -29.74 -10.79
CA VAL A 130 12.67 -28.40 -10.49
C VAL A 130 11.56 -28.02 -11.44
N GLU A 131 10.66 -27.17 -10.93
CA GLU A 131 9.57 -26.58 -11.71
C GLU A 131 9.41 -25.11 -11.37
N ALA A 132 8.55 -24.41 -12.13
CA ALA A 132 8.31 -22.98 -11.95
C ALA A 132 8.03 -22.61 -10.49
N GLY A 133 8.77 -21.62 -9.98
CA GLY A 133 8.65 -21.14 -8.62
C GLY A 133 9.52 -21.85 -7.58
N ASP A 134 10.14 -22.99 -7.90
CA ASP A 134 11.11 -23.63 -7.00
C ASP A 134 12.32 -22.71 -6.78
N ILE A 135 12.85 -22.70 -5.56
CA ILE A 135 13.98 -21.86 -5.20
C ILE A 135 15.28 -22.54 -5.64
N LEU A 136 16.00 -21.92 -6.57
CA LEU A 136 17.33 -22.38 -7.03
C LEU A 136 18.44 -22.04 -6.03
N GLY A 137 18.33 -20.91 -5.37
CA GLY A 137 19.30 -20.40 -4.44
C GLY A 137 18.91 -19.05 -3.89
N THR A 138 19.80 -18.47 -3.10
CA THR A 138 19.56 -17.20 -2.40
C THR A 138 20.71 -16.22 -2.61
N VAL A 139 20.37 -14.93 -2.50
CA VAL A 139 21.32 -13.82 -2.54
C VAL A 139 20.98 -12.87 -1.40
N GLN A 140 21.97 -12.49 -0.58
CA GLN A 140 21.79 -11.42 0.41
C GLN A 140 21.77 -10.08 -0.33
N GLU A 141 20.59 -9.52 -0.54
CA GLU A 141 20.43 -8.29 -1.31
C GLU A 141 20.73 -7.06 -0.47
N THR A 142 20.14 -6.98 0.72
CA THR A 142 20.41 -5.96 1.73
C THR A 142 20.65 -6.63 3.08
N VAL A 143 20.99 -5.84 4.12
CA VAL A 143 21.18 -6.39 5.48
C VAL A 143 19.94 -7.08 6.05
N VAL A 144 18.75 -6.76 5.53
CA VAL A 144 17.47 -7.29 6.03
C VAL A 144 16.73 -8.17 5.02
N VAL A 145 17.06 -8.12 3.73
CA VAL A 145 16.34 -8.84 2.68
C VAL A 145 17.24 -9.87 1.99
N VAL A 146 16.78 -11.11 2.01
CA VAL A 146 17.36 -12.22 1.23
C VAL A 146 16.51 -12.43 -0.01
N GLN A 147 17.10 -12.22 -1.17
CA GLN A 147 16.44 -12.51 -2.43
C GLN A 147 16.47 -14.00 -2.72
N LYS A 148 15.32 -14.59 -3.03
CA LYS A 148 15.21 -15.99 -3.44
C LYS A 148 15.12 -16.05 -4.95
N ILE A 149 16.11 -16.70 -5.56
CA ILE A 149 16.18 -16.88 -7.02
C ILE A 149 15.31 -18.08 -7.38
N MET A 150 14.22 -17.82 -8.10
CA MET A 150 13.20 -18.81 -8.42
C MET A 150 13.32 -19.28 -9.86
N VAL A 151 12.97 -20.53 -10.11
CA VAL A 151 12.80 -21.06 -11.47
C VAL A 151 11.71 -20.24 -12.19
N PRO A 152 11.99 -19.69 -13.38
CA PRO A 152 11.02 -18.89 -14.12
C PRO A 152 9.78 -19.68 -14.50
N TYR A 153 8.66 -18.97 -14.68
CA TYR A 153 7.41 -19.55 -15.15
C TYR A 153 7.60 -20.25 -16.51
N GLY A 154 7.02 -21.43 -16.64
CA GLY A 154 7.12 -22.25 -17.87
C GLY A 154 8.39 -23.09 -17.96
N VAL A 155 9.27 -23.07 -16.97
CA VAL A 155 10.47 -23.92 -16.91
C VAL A 155 10.21 -25.10 -16.00
N LYS A 156 10.48 -26.31 -16.49
CA LYS A 156 10.43 -27.57 -15.74
C LYS A 156 11.48 -28.52 -16.28
N GLY A 157 12.23 -29.16 -15.39
CA GLY A 157 13.25 -30.12 -15.81
C GLY A 157 14.14 -30.55 -14.65
N THR A 158 15.28 -31.14 -14.99
CA THR A 158 16.29 -31.61 -14.03
C THR A 158 17.48 -30.65 -14.01
N VAL A 159 17.97 -30.30 -12.85
CA VAL A 159 19.17 -29.48 -12.69
C VAL A 159 20.36 -30.26 -13.24
N LYS A 160 20.94 -29.78 -14.35
CA LYS A 160 22.13 -30.37 -14.95
C LYS A 160 23.42 -29.85 -14.29
N GLU A 161 23.45 -28.55 -14.04
CA GLU A 161 24.53 -27.86 -13.38
C GLU A 161 24.02 -26.68 -12.57
N ILE A 162 24.60 -26.44 -11.40
CA ILE A 162 24.38 -25.26 -10.59
C ILE A 162 25.68 -24.87 -9.89
N LYS A 163 25.99 -23.56 -9.86
CA LYS A 163 27.24 -23.06 -9.31
C LYS A 163 26.97 -22.00 -8.26
N GLY A 164 27.60 -22.12 -7.09
CA GLY A 164 27.70 -21.06 -6.10
C GLY A 164 28.87 -20.14 -6.38
N GLY A 165 28.77 -18.91 -5.88
CA GLY A 165 29.83 -17.92 -6.00
C GLY A 165 29.30 -16.53 -6.40
N GLU A 166 30.22 -15.67 -6.84
CA GLU A 166 29.89 -14.31 -7.25
C GLU A 166 29.54 -14.25 -8.74
N PHE A 167 28.32 -13.80 -9.03
CA PHE A 167 27.77 -13.64 -10.38
C PHE A 167 27.10 -12.28 -10.56
N THR A 168 27.12 -11.79 -11.80
CA THR A 168 26.23 -10.69 -12.21
C THR A 168 24.82 -11.25 -12.46
N VAL A 169 23.84 -10.36 -12.62
CA VAL A 169 22.45 -10.77 -12.88
C VAL A 169 22.22 -11.43 -14.25
N GLU A 170 23.16 -11.29 -15.18
CA GLU A 170 23.11 -11.86 -16.54
C GLU A 170 23.92 -13.15 -16.69
N GLU A 171 24.83 -13.44 -15.76
CA GLU A 171 25.59 -14.68 -15.79
C GLU A 171 24.73 -15.87 -15.38
N ALA A 172 24.89 -17.00 -16.09
CA ALA A 172 24.17 -18.22 -15.79
C ALA A 172 24.62 -18.83 -14.46
N VAL A 173 23.69 -19.07 -13.54
CA VAL A 173 23.95 -19.72 -12.25
C VAL A 173 23.54 -21.20 -12.26
N ALA A 174 22.61 -21.58 -13.15
CA ALA A 174 22.16 -22.96 -13.30
C ALA A 174 21.84 -23.29 -14.75
N VAL A 175 21.92 -24.59 -15.09
CA VAL A 175 21.49 -25.15 -16.36
C VAL A 175 20.45 -26.24 -16.05
N ILE A 176 19.27 -26.13 -16.65
CA ILE A 176 18.17 -27.05 -16.47
C ILE A 176 17.97 -27.82 -17.77
N ALA A 177 18.01 -29.14 -17.69
CA ALA A 177 17.64 -30.02 -18.79
C ALA A 177 16.11 -30.11 -18.88
N THR A 178 15.55 -29.45 -19.88
CA THR A 178 14.09 -29.46 -20.17
C THR A 178 13.77 -30.40 -21.33
N GLN A 179 12.49 -30.60 -21.60
CA GLN A 179 12.05 -31.40 -22.76
C GLN A 179 12.46 -30.76 -24.11
N GLU A 180 12.67 -29.45 -24.15
CA GLU A 180 13.04 -28.68 -25.34
C GLU A 180 14.57 -28.51 -25.48
N GLY A 181 15.33 -29.00 -24.52
CA GLY A 181 16.78 -28.88 -24.46
C GLY A 181 17.28 -28.21 -23.18
N ASP A 182 18.60 -28.01 -23.12
CA ASP A 182 19.24 -27.35 -21.98
C ASP A 182 18.90 -25.86 -21.96
N ARG A 183 18.48 -25.35 -20.79
CA ARG A 183 18.15 -23.94 -20.57
C ARG A 183 19.01 -23.36 -19.47
N GLU A 184 19.79 -22.34 -19.81
CA GLU A 184 20.55 -21.55 -18.86
C GLU A 184 19.62 -20.60 -18.09
N LEU A 185 19.77 -20.56 -16.77
CA LEU A 185 19.05 -19.67 -15.89
C LEU A 185 20.00 -18.70 -15.21
N THR A 186 19.58 -17.44 -15.20
CA THR A 186 20.29 -16.34 -14.54
C THR A 186 19.55 -15.90 -13.29
N MET A 187 20.11 -14.98 -12.51
CA MET A 187 19.43 -14.40 -11.35
C MET A 187 18.36 -13.37 -11.72
N MET A 188 18.27 -12.98 -12.98
CA MET A 188 17.31 -12.01 -13.49
C MET A 188 16.25 -12.70 -14.36
N GLN A 189 15.01 -12.28 -14.20
CA GLN A 189 13.91 -12.64 -15.12
C GLN A 189 13.15 -11.39 -15.55
N LYS A 190 12.52 -11.43 -16.72
CA LYS A 190 11.65 -10.36 -17.22
C LYS A 190 10.20 -10.79 -17.12
N TRP A 191 9.33 -9.85 -16.74
CA TRP A 191 7.90 -10.12 -16.65
C TRP A 191 7.08 -8.96 -17.22
N PRO A 192 6.07 -9.23 -18.09
CA PRO A 192 5.19 -8.21 -18.63
C PRO A 192 4.38 -7.52 -17.52
N VAL A 193 4.43 -6.19 -17.44
CA VAL A 193 3.83 -5.43 -16.35
C VAL A 193 2.30 -5.53 -16.30
N ARG A 194 1.65 -5.69 -17.46
CA ARG A 194 0.19 -5.78 -17.56
C ARG A 194 -0.37 -7.15 -17.21
N LYS A 195 0.48 -8.15 -17.04
CA LYS A 195 0.11 -9.52 -16.69
C LYS A 195 0.44 -9.81 -15.24
N GLY A 196 -0.57 -10.18 -14.43
CA GLY A 196 -0.36 -10.64 -13.06
C GLY A 196 0.52 -11.89 -13.00
N ARG A 197 1.36 -12.00 -11.96
CA ARG A 197 2.21 -13.17 -11.76
C ARG A 197 1.38 -14.32 -11.20
N PRO A 198 1.61 -15.56 -11.70
CA PRO A 198 0.81 -16.71 -11.31
C PRO A 198 1.12 -17.17 -9.88
N TYR A 199 0.15 -17.83 -9.28
CA TYR A 199 0.22 -18.50 -7.98
C TYR A 199 -0.59 -19.79 -8.01
N LEU A 200 -0.41 -20.68 -7.04
CA LEU A 200 -1.16 -21.95 -6.98
C LEU A 200 -2.59 -21.73 -6.51
N LYS A 201 -2.76 -21.00 -5.40
CA LYS A 201 -4.06 -20.80 -4.76
C LYS A 201 -4.09 -19.47 -4.01
N LYS A 202 -5.23 -18.79 -4.06
CA LYS A 202 -5.52 -17.63 -3.21
C LYS A 202 -6.14 -18.11 -1.90
N LEU A 203 -5.63 -17.60 -0.79
CA LEU A 203 -6.10 -17.94 0.54
C LEU A 203 -7.17 -16.95 1.03
N PRO A 204 -8.06 -17.37 1.95
CA PRO A 204 -9.05 -16.47 2.51
C PRO A 204 -8.38 -15.40 3.40
N PRO A 205 -8.97 -14.19 3.50
CA PRO A 205 -8.42 -13.07 4.26
C PRO A 205 -8.79 -13.18 5.76
N GLU A 206 -8.17 -14.10 6.47
CA GLU A 206 -8.48 -14.41 7.89
C GLU A 206 -7.43 -13.87 8.86
N THR A 207 -6.27 -13.44 8.38
CA THR A 207 -5.17 -12.90 9.19
C THR A 207 -5.05 -11.40 9.00
N PRO A 208 -5.00 -10.58 10.06
CA PRO A 208 -4.83 -9.13 9.92
C PRO A 208 -3.40 -8.77 9.51
N LEU A 209 -3.28 -7.68 8.77
CA LEU A 209 -2.04 -6.94 8.62
C LEU A 209 -1.97 -5.94 9.78
N VAL A 210 -1.24 -6.27 10.82
CA VAL A 210 -1.12 -5.41 12.01
C VAL A 210 -0.31 -4.17 11.66
N THR A 211 -0.84 -3.00 12.02
CA THR A 211 -0.26 -1.71 11.64
C THR A 211 0.24 -0.89 12.81
N GLY A 212 -0.15 -1.23 14.03
CA GLY A 212 0.14 -0.43 15.22
C GLY A 212 -0.64 0.88 15.31
N GLN A 213 -1.52 1.13 14.32
CA GLN A 213 -2.42 2.28 14.31
C GLN A 213 -3.77 1.86 14.89
N ARG A 214 -4.14 2.45 16.04
CA ARG A 214 -5.33 2.02 16.81
C ARG A 214 -6.62 2.05 16.01
N VAL A 215 -6.86 3.13 15.27
CA VAL A 215 -8.07 3.26 14.45
C VAL A 215 -8.14 2.21 13.33
N VAL A 216 -7.00 1.82 12.79
CA VAL A 216 -6.91 0.78 11.77
C VAL A 216 -7.11 -0.59 12.42
N ASP A 217 -6.21 -1.00 13.30
CA ASP A 217 -6.19 -2.37 13.83
C ASP A 217 -7.46 -2.74 14.60
N SER A 218 -8.01 -1.79 15.39
CA SER A 218 -9.16 -2.05 16.23
C SER A 218 -10.49 -1.84 15.52
N PHE A 219 -10.63 -0.78 14.71
CA PHE A 219 -11.93 -0.42 14.13
C PHE A 219 -12.09 -0.83 12.69
N PHE A 220 -11.07 -0.58 11.85
CA PHE A 220 -11.14 -0.81 10.41
C PHE A 220 -9.94 -1.62 9.92
N PRO A 221 -9.75 -2.85 10.42
CA PRO A 221 -8.59 -3.64 10.10
C PRO A 221 -8.53 -4.05 8.63
N ILE A 222 -7.32 -4.16 8.11
CA ILE A 222 -7.03 -4.72 6.81
C ILE A 222 -6.47 -6.13 6.97
N ALA A 223 -6.90 -7.05 6.12
CA ALA A 223 -6.34 -8.38 6.10
C ALA A 223 -4.96 -8.39 5.41
N LYS A 224 -4.12 -9.31 5.81
CA LYS A 224 -2.88 -9.65 5.10
C LYS A 224 -3.23 -10.11 3.69
N GLY A 225 -2.71 -9.42 2.69
CA GLY A 225 -3.14 -9.59 1.30
C GLY A 225 -4.44 -8.87 0.94
N GLY A 226 -4.93 -8.00 1.81
CA GLY A 226 -6.16 -7.23 1.59
C GLY A 226 -5.97 -5.97 0.75
N VAL A 227 -7.08 -5.31 0.47
CA VAL A 227 -7.15 -4.08 -0.33
C VAL A 227 -7.86 -2.98 0.44
N ALA A 228 -7.24 -1.79 0.48
CA ALA A 228 -7.77 -0.63 1.16
C ALA A 228 -7.66 0.64 0.30
N ALA A 229 -8.57 1.57 0.53
CA ALA A 229 -8.48 2.92 -0.01
C ALA A 229 -8.42 3.95 1.11
N VAL A 230 -7.62 4.99 0.88
CA VAL A 230 -7.47 6.15 1.76
C VAL A 230 -7.92 7.39 0.99
N PRO A 231 -9.22 7.63 0.86
CA PRO A 231 -9.70 8.84 0.24
C PRO A 231 -9.68 10.01 1.22
N GLY A 232 -9.37 11.18 0.69
CA GLY A 232 -9.42 12.40 1.48
C GLY A 232 -8.98 13.63 0.71
N PRO A 233 -9.42 14.83 1.13
CA PRO A 233 -9.01 16.07 0.53
C PRO A 233 -7.52 16.33 0.74
N PHE A 234 -7.01 17.34 0.05
CA PHE A 234 -5.64 17.81 0.26
C PHE A 234 -5.44 18.29 1.71
N GLY A 235 -4.28 17.94 2.29
CA GLY A 235 -3.94 18.33 3.67
C GLY A 235 -4.62 17.51 4.78
N SER A 236 -5.38 16.47 4.45
CA SER A 236 -6.03 15.60 5.42
C SER A 236 -5.12 14.55 6.08
N GLY A 237 -3.83 14.51 5.69
CA GLY A 237 -2.84 13.58 6.25
C GLY A 237 -2.70 12.24 5.51
N LYS A 238 -3.10 12.14 4.24
CA LYS A 238 -2.93 10.92 3.43
C LYS A 238 -1.49 10.41 3.43
N THR A 239 -0.54 11.27 3.14
CA THR A 239 0.89 10.93 3.10
C THR A 239 1.39 10.45 4.46
N VAL A 240 1.00 11.13 5.54
CA VAL A 240 1.41 10.75 6.90
C VAL A 240 0.93 9.34 7.24
N ILE A 241 -0.33 9.01 6.95
CA ILE A 241 -0.85 7.67 7.25
C ILE A 241 -0.17 6.60 6.40
N GLN A 242 0.12 6.87 5.12
CA GLN A 242 0.86 5.93 4.28
C GLN A 242 2.29 5.71 4.78
N HIS A 243 2.99 6.76 5.23
CA HIS A 243 4.31 6.65 5.85
C HIS A 243 4.27 5.84 7.16
N GLN A 244 3.26 6.05 8.00
CA GLN A 244 3.08 5.27 9.22
C GLN A 244 2.83 3.79 8.90
N LEU A 245 2.00 3.49 7.90
CA LEU A 245 1.77 2.12 7.46
C LEU A 245 3.04 1.49 6.85
N ALA A 246 3.78 2.22 6.04
CA ALA A 246 5.06 1.75 5.50
C ALA A 246 6.09 1.42 6.59
N LYS A 247 6.14 2.24 7.63
CA LYS A 247 7.08 2.08 8.75
C LYS A 247 6.70 0.95 9.71
N TRP A 248 5.42 0.86 10.07
CA TRP A 248 4.98 0.06 11.21
C TRP A 248 4.22 -1.20 10.85
N ALA A 249 3.60 -1.28 9.67
CA ALA A 249 2.86 -2.47 9.27
C ALA A 249 3.73 -3.72 9.29
N GLU A 250 3.14 -4.85 9.65
CA GLU A 250 3.79 -6.16 9.64
C GLU A 250 4.03 -6.68 8.23
N ALA A 251 4.75 -5.91 7.43
CA ALA A 251 5.20 -6.27 6.10
C ALA A 251 6.72 -6.41 6.07
N ASP A 252 7.20 -7.38 5.29
CA ASP A 252 8.64 -7.61 5.10
C ASP A 252 9.22 -6.64 4.08
N ILE A 253 8.45 -6.36 3.03
CA ILE A 253 8.84 -5.50 1.90
C ILE A 253 7.78 -4.41 1.73
N VAL A 254 8.25 -3.20 1.43
CA VAL A 254 7.40 -2.06 1.07
C VAL A 254 7.68 -1.67 -0.38
N VAL A 255 6.63 -1.54 -1.17
CA VAL A 255 6.69 -0.93 -2.51
C VAL A 255 5.85 0.34 -2.48
N TYR A 256 6.50 1.48 -2.67
CA TYR A 256 5.83 2.78 -2.69
C TYR A 256 5.79 3.31 -4.12
N ILE A 257 4.61 3.63 -4.60
CA ILE A 257 4.37 4.17 -5.94
C ILE A 257 3.87 5.62 -5.80
N GLY A 258 4.73 6.57 -6.10
CA GLY A 258 4.34 7.96 -6.31
C GLY A 258 3.84 8.12 -7.75
N CYS A 259 2.53 8.07 -7.94
CA CYS A 259 1.89 8.15 -9.26
C CYS A 259 1.33 9.55 -9.48
N GLY A 260 2.03 10.39 -10.25
CA GLY A 260 1.64 11.76 -10.54
C GLY A 260 1.63 12.67 -9.30
N GLU A 261 2.39 12.34 -8.29
CA GLU A 261 2.54 13.16 -7.09
C GLU A 261 3.28 14.46 -7.38
N ARG A 262 3.07 15.46 -6.54
CA ARG A 262 3.80 16.72 -6.65
C ARG A 262 5.28 16.50 -6.36
N GLY A 263 6.15 17.25 -7.05
CA GLY A 263 7.58 17.12 -6.89
C GLY A 263 8.06 17.30 -5.44
N ASN A 264 7.47 18.26 -4.70
CA ASN A 264 7.78 18.46 -3.28
C ASN A 264 7.37 17.27 -2.39
N GLU A 265 6.16 16.72 -2.57
CA GLU A 265 5.70 15.53 -1.82
C GLU A 265 6.58 14.31 -2.10
N MET A 266 6.98 14.13 -3.36
CA MET A 266 7.88 13.04 -3.74
C MET A 266 9.28 13.25 -3.17
N THR A 267 9.78 14.49 -3.14
CA THR A 267 11.06 14.84 -2.52
C THR A 267 11.05 14.54 -1.02
N ASP A 268 9.94 14.83 -0.34
CA ASP A 268 9.79 14.50 1.09
C ASP A 268 9.91 12.97 1.30
N VAL A 269 9.22 12.16 0.48
CA VAL A 269 9.35 10.68 0.55
C VAL A 269 10.79 10.22 0.32
N LEU A 270 11.45 10.77 -0.71
CA LEU A 270 12.82 10.41 -1.07
C LEU A 270 13.85 10.79 0.02
N ASN A 271 13.60 11.85 0.76
CA ASN A 271 14.45 12.27 1.86
C ASN A 271 14.11 11.54 3.18
N GLU A 272 12.84 11.35 3.48
CA GLU A 272 12.41 10.76 4.75
C GLU A 272 12.67 9.25 4.83
N PHE A 273 12.39 8.48 3.76
CA PHE A 273 12.53 7.02 3.82
C PHE A 273 13.94 6.51 4.13
N PRO A 274 15.02 7.11 3.60
CA PRO A 274 16.38 6.76 4.01
C PRO A 274 16.70 7.08 5.48
N GLU A 275 16.08 8.12 6.04
CA GLU A 275 16.30 8.56 7.42
C GLU A 275 15.42 7.79 8.42
N LEU A 276 14.25 7.32 7.99
CA LEU A 276 13.36 6.51 8.81
C LEU A 276 14.04 5.17 9.16
N LYS A 277 14.08 4.86 10.44
CA LYS A 277 14.56 3.57 10.92
C LYS A 277 13.39 2.59 11.00
N ASP A 278 13.61 1.39 10.47
CA ASP A 278 12.71 0.27 10.67
C ASP A 278 12.74 -0.14 12.15
N PRO A 279 11.60 -0.07 12.84
CA PRO A 279 11.55 -0.38 14.27
C PRO A 279 11.89 -1.84 14.62
N LYS A 280 11.75 -2.75 13.66
CA LYS A 280 12.04 -4.18 13.86
C LYS A 280 13.53 -4.49 13.75
N THR A 281 14.22 -3.84 12.83
CA THR A 281 15.62 -4.15 12.49
C THR A 281 16.61 -3.08 12.93
N GLY A 282 16.14 -1.85 13.15
CA GLY A 282 16.97 -0.68 13.47
C GLY A 282 17.71 -0.09 12.25
N TYR A 283 17.64 -0.73 11.09
CA TYR A 283 18.21 -0.23 9.85
C TYR A 283 17.30 0.78 9.16
N SER A 284 17.78 1.44 8.11
CA SER A 284 16.96 2.33 7.29
C SER A 284 15.77 1.58 6.67
N LEU A 285 14.62 2.24 6.61
CA LEU A 285 13.44 1.69 5.93
C LEU A 285 13.71 1.36 4.45
N MET A 286 14.63 2.09 3.81
CA MET A 286 15.05 1.82 2.44
C MET A 286 15.65 0.43 2.24
N GLU A 287 16.24 -0.18 3.27
CA GLU A 287 16.82 -1.54 3.20
C GLU A 287 15.77 -2.64 2.91
N ARG A 288 14.48 -2.31 2.95
CA ARG A 288 13.36 -3.18 2.59
C ARG A 288 12.32 -2.52 1.69
N THR A 289 12.68 -1.42 1.03
CA THR A 289 11.75 -0.60 0.23
C THR A 289 12.19 -0.49 -1.21
N VAL A 290 11.21 -0.51 -2.13
CA VAL A 290 11.36 -0.13 -3.53
C VAL A 290 10.49 1.10 -3.77
N LEU A 291 11.07 2.16 -4.36
CA LEU A 291 10.37 3.39 -4.70
C LEU A 291 10.16 3.50 -6.21
N ILE A 292 8.93 3.77 -6.62
CA ILE A 292 8.58 4.16 -7.98
C ILE A 292 8.18 5.63 -7.93
N ALA A 293 8.99 6.51 -8.52
CA ALA A 293 8.78 7.95 -8.49
C ALA A 293 8.35 8.44 -9.88
N ASN A 294 7.07 8.75 -10.03
CA ASN A 294 6.53 9.46 -11.17
C ASN A 294 5.87 10.75 -10.69
N THR A 295 6.49 11.89 -10.96
CA THR A 295 5.98 13.20 -10.56
C THR A 295 4.99 13.75 -11.59
N SER A 296 4.22 14.75 -11.20
CA SER A 296 3.14 15.33 -12.02
C SER A 296 3.63 16.00 -13.30
N ASP A 297 4.91 16.37 -13.38
CA ASP A 297 5.58 16.95 -14.54
C ASP A 297 6.17 15.90 -15.50
N MET A 298 6.22 14.64 -15.11
CA MET A 298 6.66 13.54 -15.96
C MET A 298 5.57 13.14 -16.98
N PRO A 299 5.94 12.47 -18.09
CA PRO A 299 5.00 12.09 -19.14
C PRO A 299 3.83 11.25 -18.64
N VAL A 300 2.64 11.54 -19.17
CA VAL A 300 1.37 10.89 -18.76
C VAL A 300 1.39 9.38 -18.97
N ALA A 301 1.98 8.91 -20.07
CA ALA A 301 2.09 7.48 -20.34
C ALA A 301 2.93 6.75 -19.28
N ALA A 302 4.04 7.35 -18.83
CA ALA A 302 4.86 6.81 -17.74
C ALA A 302 4.10 6.79 -16.40
N ARG A 303 3.23 7.77 -16.17
CA ARG A 303 2.32 7.78 -15.02
C ARG A 303 1.36 6.59 -15.05
N GLU A 304 0.76 6.33 -16.20
CA GLU A 304 -0.12 5.16 -16.38
C GLU A 304 0.62 3.84 -16.12
N ALA A 305 1.84 3.70 -16.63
CA ALA A 305 2.65 2.50 -16.47
C ALA A 305 3.14 2.27 -15.03
N SER A 306 3.35 3.33 -14.25
CA SER A 306 3.96 3.27 -12.91
C SER A 306 3.24 2.30 -11.95
N ILE A 307 1.93 2.25 -12.02
CA ILE A 307 1.09 1.37 -11.20
C ILE A 307 1.39 -0.10 -11.51
N TYR A 308 1.49 -0.44 -12.79
CA TYR A 308 1.79 -1.81 -13.22
C TYR A 308 3.22 -2.22 -12.92
N THR A 309 4.16 -1.31 -13.09
CA THR A 309 5.57 -1.52 -12.72
C THR A 309 5.71 -1.86 -11.23
N GLY A 310 5.12 -1.04 -10.37
CA GLY A 310 5.20 -1.23 -8.92
C GLY A 310 4.53 -2.51 -8.45
N ILE A 311 3.33 -2.83 -8.95
CA ILE A 311 2.63 -4.03 -8.49
C ILE A 311 3.30 -5.32 -9.00
N THR A 312 3.92 -5.30 -10.17
CA THR A 312 4.68 -6.45 -10.68
C THR A 312 5.91 -6.74 -9.82
N ILE A 313 6.63 -5.71 -9.41
CA ILE A 313 7.76 -5.85 -8.48
C ILE A 313 7.26 -6.38 -7.12
N ALA A 314 6.15 -5.87 -6.63
CA ALA A 314 5.54 -6.35 -5.38
C ALA A 314 5.13 -7.83 -5.46
N GLU A 315 4.53 -8.27 -6.56
CA GLU A 315 4.21 -9.68 -6.79
C GLU A 315 5.45 -10.58 -6.83
N TYR A 316 6.55 -10.09 -7.35
CA TYR A 316 7.81 -10.84 -7.38
C TYR A 316 8.32 -11.15 -5.97
N PHE A 317 8.28 -10.19 -5.06
CA PHE A 317 8.63 -10.41 -3.66
C PHE A 317 7.59 -11.27 -2.93
N ARG A 318 6.29 -11.11 -3.24
CA ARG A 318 5.25 -12.03 -2.75
C ARG A 318 5.57 -13.47 -3.12
N ASP A 319 6.00 -13.73 -4.34
CA ASP A 319 6.31 -15.06 -4.84
C ASP A 319 7.49 -15.72 -4.09
N MET A 320 8.34 -14.92 -3.47
CA MET A 320 9.40 -15.41 -2.56
C MET A 320 8.87 -15.82 -1.18
N GLY A 321 7.59 -15.60 -0.89
CA GLY A 321 6.98 -15.87 0.41
C GLY A 321 7.01 -14.67 1.37
N TYR A 322 7.33 -13.47 0.90
CA TYR A 322 7.28 -12.25 1.71
C TYR A 322 5.86 -11.69 1.83
N SER A 323 5.62 -11.00 2.93
CA SER A 323 4.48 -10.10 3.09
C SER A 323 4.86 -8.74 2.54
N VAL A 324 4.22 -8.34 1.44
CA VAL A 324 4.51 -7.09 0.75
C VAL A 324 3.39 -6.10 1.01
N SER A 325 3.72 -4.88 1.41
CA SER A 325 2.78 -3.76 1.50
C SER A 325 3.05 -2.80 0.35
N LEU A 326 2.05 -2.63 -0.52
CA LEU A 326 2.11 -1.71 -1.65
C LEU A 326 1.27 -0.48 -1.33
N MET A 327 1.92 0.70 -1.40
CA MET A 327 1.28 2.01 -1.26
C MET A 327 1.23 2.70 -2.61
N ALA A 328 0.04 2.99 -3.10
CA ALA A 328 -0.15 3.76 -4.34
C ALA A 328 -0.66 5.18 -4.01
N ALA A 329 0.18 6.17 -4.23
CA ALA A 329 -0.13 7.58 -4.05
C ALA A 329 0.05 8.33 -5.37
N SER A 330 -0.99 8.76 -6.08
CA SER A 330 -2.41 8.55 -5.83
C SER A 330 -3.07 7.85 -7.03
N THR A 331 -4.02 6.96 -6.76
CA THR A 331 -4.78 6.30 -7.86
C THR A 331 -5.65 7.27 -8.65
N SER A 332 -6.04 8.40 -8.08
CA SER A 332 -6.74 9.47 -8.81
C SER A 332 -5.89 10.05 -9.94
N ARG A 333 -4.59 10.22 -9.72
CA ARG A 333 -3.66 10.70 -10.76
C ARG A 333 -3.42 9.67 -11.86
N TRP A 334 -3.47 8.39 -11.52
CA TRP A 334 -3.49 7.32 -12.50
C TRP A 334 -4.76 7.35 -13.36
N ALA A 335 -5.92 7.54 -12.75
CA ALA A 335 -7.19 7.67 -13.46
C ALA A 335 -7.20 8.91 -14.38
N GLU A 336 -6.62 10.04 -13.95
CA GLU A 336 -6.43 11.22 -14.80
C GLU A 336 -5.55 10.90 -16.01
N ALA A 337 -4.50 10.10 -15.85
CA ALA A 337 -3.69 9.65 -16.98
C ALA A 337 -4.49 8.80 -17.98
N LEU A 338 -5.32 7.88 -17.49
CA LEU A 338 -6.23 7.11 -18.33
C LEU A 338 -7.21 8.01 -19.08
N ARG A 339 -7.77 9.02 -18.42
CA ARG A 339 -8.68 10.00 -19.04
C ARG A 339 -7.99 10.79 -20.16
N GLU A 340 -6.75 11.25 -19.91
CA GLU A 340 -6.00 12.00 -20.91
C GLU A 340 -5.67 11.15 -22.15
N MET A 341 -5.24 9.91 -21.95
CA MET A 341 -4.94 8.99 -23.05
C MET A 341 -6.20 8.61 -23.85
N SER A 342 -7.30 8.29 -23.18
CA SER A 342 -8.59 8.01 -23.80
C SER A 342 -9.10 9.20 -24.64
N GLY A 343 -8.97 10.42 -24.11
CA GLY A 343 -9.33 11.63 -24.85
C GLY A 343 -8.48 11.87 -26.11
N ARG A 344 -7.20 11.52 -26.08
CA ARG A 344 -6.31 11.64 -27.25
C ARG A 344 -6.57 10.55 -28.30
N LEU A 345 -7.05 9.39 -27.89
CA LEU A 345 -7.52 8.31 -28.77
C LEU A 345 -8.92 8.56 -29.34
N GLU A 346 -9.56 9.67 -28.94
CA GLU A 346 -10.92 10.02 -29.35
C GLU A 346 -11.95 8.93 -28.96
N GLU A 347 -11.68 8.18 -27.87
CA GLU A 347 -12.61 7.20 -27.33
C GLU A 347 -13.86 7.90 -26.78
N MET A 348 -15.00 7.22 -26.82
CA MET A 348 -16.24 7.74 -26.25
C MET A 348 -16.09 7.95 -24.73
N PRO A 349 -16.22 9.19 -24.23
CA PRO A 349 -16.07 9.44 -22.81
C PRO A 349 -17.24 8.88 -22.01
N GLY A 350 -16.94 8.33 -20.85
CA GLY A 350 -17.91 7.99 -19.80
C GLY A 350 -18.19 9.19 -18.88
N GLU A 351 -18.54 8.89 -17.64
CA GLU A 351 -18.86 9.88 -16.60
C GLU A 351 -17.66 10.79 -16.32
N GLU A 352 -17.88 12.10 -16.28
CA GLU A 352 -16.85 13.15 -16.10
C GLU A 352 -15.66 13.06 -17.08
N GLY A 353 -15.85 12.46 -18.24
CA GLY A 353 -14.81 12.31 -19.25
C GLY A 353 -13.81 11.18 -18.99
N TYR A 354 -14.02 10.35 -17.98
CA TYR A 354 -13.23 9.15 -17.77
C TYR A 354 -13.58 8.07 -18.79
N PRO A 355 -12.64 7.16 -19.13
CA PRO A 355 -12.95 6.05 -20.01
C PRO A 355 -13.96 5.09 -19.36
N ALA A 356 -14.84 4.49 -20.16
CA ALA A 356 -15.85 3.54 -19.68
C ALA A 356 -15.23 2.33 -18.95
N TYR A 357 -13.98 2.00 -19.23
CA TYR A 357 -13.24 0.91 -18.62
C TYR A 357 -12.49 1.28 -17.33
N LEU A 358 -12.68 2.49 -16.77
CA LEU A 358 -11.99 2.91 -15.53
C LEU A 358 -12.19 1.90 -14.40
N GLY A 359 -13.42 1.47 -14.14
CA GLY A 359 -13.73 0.50 -13.09
C GLY A 359 -13.03 -0.84 -13.29
N SER A 360 -12.99 -1.35 -14.52
CA SER A 360 -12.30 -2.62 -14.81
C SER A 360 -10.78 -2.52 -14.67
N ARG A 361 -10.18 -1.36 -15.02
CA ARG A 361 -8.74 -1.14 -14.80
C ARG A 361 -8.38 -1.08 -13.32
N LEU A 362 -9.18 -0.37 -12.52
CA LEU A 362 -9.02 -0.34 -11.06
C LEU A 362 -9.18 -1.75 -10.46
N ALA A 363 -10.19 -2.51 -10.90
CA ALA A 363 -10.39 -3.88 -10.44
C ALA A 363 -9.19 -4.78 -10.79
N GLN A 364 -8.69 -4.73 -12.00
CA GLN A 364 -7.50 -5.49 -12.43
C GLN A 364 -6.26 -5.18 -11.56
N PHE A 365 -6.08 -3.93 -11.15
CA PHE A 365 -5.00 -3.54 -10.25
C PHE A 365 -5.18 -4.15 -8.86
N TYR A 366 -6.33 -3.90 -8.22
CA TYR A 366 -6.57 -4.38 -6.86
C TYR A 366 -6.70 -5.89 -6.74
N GLU A 367 -7.19 -6.58 -7.78
CA GLU A 367 -7.28 -8.06 -7.82
C GLU A 367 -5.92 -8.75 -7.82
N ARG A 368 -4.85 -8.06 -8.18
CA ARG A 368 -3.47 -8.58 -8.09
C ARG A 368 -2.98 -8.71 -6.65
N ALA A 369 -3.59 -7.99 -5.71
CA ALA A 369 -3.36 -8.19 -4.28
C ALA A 369 -3.98 -9.52 -3.80
N GLY A 370 -3.39 -10.09 -2.77
CA GLY A 370 -3.90 -11.31 -2.15
C GLY A 370 -2.87 -12.00 -1.26
N HIS A 371 -3.39 -12.85 -0.37
CA HIS A 371 -2.61 -13.84 0.34
C HIS A 371 -2.69 -15.14 -0.47
N VAL A 372 -1.56 -15.69 -0.87
CA VAL A 372 -1.50 -16.78 -1.82
C VAL A 372 -0.53 -17.88 -1.39
N VAL A 373 -0.80 -19.10 -1.84
CA VAL A 373 0.22 -20.16 -1.90
C VAL A 373 0.98 -19.94 -3.20
N CYS A 374 2.29 -19.72 -3.09
CA CYS A 374 3.17 -19.44 -4.22
C CYS A 374 3.36 -20.67 -5.10
N LEU A 375 3.84 -20.45 -6.33
CA LEU A 375 4.37 -21.55 -7.15
C LEU A 375 5.58 -22.17 -6.47
N GLY A 376 5.83 -23.45 -6.78
CA GLY A 376 6.92 -24.23 -6.18
C GLY A 376 6.41 -25.36 -5.30
N LYS A 377 7.30 -26.29 -5.00
CA LYS A 377 6.96 -27.53 -4.26
C LYS A 377 6.95 -27.36 -2.74
N ASP A 378 7.49 -26.26 -2.24
CA ASP A 378 7.68 -26.00 -0.80
C ASP A 378 6.41 -25.52 -0.09
N GLY A 379 5.35 -25.19 -0.83
CA GLY A 379 4.07 -24.75 -0.27
C GLY A 379 4.13 -23.40 0.46
N ARG A 380 5.16 -22.57 0.20
CA ARG A 380 5.30 -21.26 0.85
C ARG A 380 4.15 -20.34 0.53
N GLU A 381 3.80 -19.55 1.50
CA GLU A 381 2.78 -18.51 1.39
C GLU A 381 3.42 -17.14 1.26
N GLY A 382 2.83 -16.29 0.46
CA GLY A 382 3.21 -14.89 0.30
C GLY A 382 1.98 -14.00 0.27
N ALA A 383 2.13 -12.75 0.64
CA ALA A 383 1.03 -11.80 0.65
C ALA A 383 1.40 -10.48 -0.02
N LEU A 384 0.46 -9.92 -0.74
CA LEU A 384 0.53 -8.57 -1.30
C LEU A 384 -0.71 -7.80 -0.88
N SER A 385 -0.53 -6.85 0.03
CA SER A 385 -1.57 -5.92 0.47
C SER A 385 -1.45 -4.62 -0.30
N ALA A 386 -2.54 -4.14 -0.92
CA ALA A 386 -2.56 -2.93 -1.72
C ALA A 386 -3.38 -1.83 -1.04
N ILE A 387 -2.75 -0.67 -0.83
CA ILE A 387 -3.36 0.50 -0.20
C ILE A 387 -3.26 1.67 -1.18
N GLY A 388 -4.39 2.09 -1.72
CA GLY A 388 -4.48 3.20 -2.67
C GLY A 388 -4.95 4.49 -2.03
N ALA A 389 -4.19 5.56 -2.17
CA ALA A 389 -4.67 6.90 -1.84
C ALA A 389 -5.55 7.44 -2.96
N VAL A 390 -6.69 7.98 -2.59
CA VAL A 390 -7.62 8.65 -3.51
C VAL A 390 -7.71 10.12 -3.15
N SER A 391 -7.66 11.00 -4.14
CA SER A 391 -7.69 12.45 -3.94
C SER A 391 -8.92 13.04 -4.64
N PRO A 392 -10.12 12.87 -4.06
CA PRO A 392 -11.33 13.39 -4.69
C PRO A 392 -11.29 14.92 -4.74
N PRO A 393 -11.63 15.55 -5.89
CA PRO A 393 -11.72 16.98 -6.01
C PRO A 393 -12.71 17.57 -4.99
N GLY A 394 -12.29 18.60 -4.25
CA GLY A 394 -13.14 19.19 -3.20
C GLY A 394 -13.49 18.28 -2.03
N GLY A 395 -12.93 17.07 -1.94
CA GLY A 395 -13.29 16.07 -0.95
C GLY A 395 -14.58 15.30 -1.26
N ASP A 396 -15.14 15.46 -2.45
CA ASP A 396 -16.38 14.81 -2.87
C ASP A 396 -16.13 13.36 -3.29
N ILE A 397 -16.49 12.42 -2.44
CA ILE A 397 -16.37 10.98 -2.69
C ILE A 397 -17.40 10.44 -3.71
N SER A 398 -18.34 11.25 -4.19
CA SER A 398 -19.30 10.84 -5.23
C SER A 398 -18.71 10.85 -6.64
N GLU A 399 -17.49 11.39 -6.80
CA GLU A 399 -16.80 11.43 -8.09
C GLU A 399 -16.46 10.01 -8.61
N PRO A 400 -16.30 9.83 -9.96
CA PRO A 400 -16.22 8.51 -10.57
C PRO A 400 -15.09 7.61 -10.07
N VAL A 401 -13.90 8.17 -9.79
CA VAL A 401 -12.73 7.38 -9.33
C VAL A 401 -12.95 6.83 -7.94
N SER A 402 -13.45 7.68 -7.02
CA SER A 402 -13.82 7.28 -5.66
C SER A 402 -14.91 6.22 -5.67
N GLN A 403 -15.97 6.43 -6.44
CA GLN A 403 -17.08 5.48 -6.56
C GLN A 403 -16.64 4.14 -7.16
N ALA A 404 -15.82 4.16 -8.21
CA ALA A 404 -15.27 2.94 -8.79
C ALA A 404 -14.38 2.19 -7.79
N THR A 405 -13.53 2.92 -7.05
CA THR A 405 -12.64 2.34 -6.03
C THR A 405 -13.43 1.72 -4.88
N LEU A 406 -14.47 2.40 -4.37
CA LEU A 406 -15.32 1.91 -3.28
C LEU A 406 -16.02 0.58 -3.59
N ARG A 407 -16.34 0.33 -4.85
CA ARG A 407 -16.96 -0.93 -5.28
C ARG A 407 -15.99 -2.12 -5.27
N ILE A 408 -14.69 -1.86 -5.23
CA ILE A 408 -13.64 -2.87 -5.38
C ILE A 408 -12.96 -3.16 -4.04
N VAL A 409 -12.58 -2.10 -3.31
CA VAL A 409 -11.84 -2.24 -2.05
C VAL A 409 -12.73 -2.78 -0.94
N LYS A 410 -12.12 -3.49 0.00
CA LYS A 410 -12.80 -4.05 1.17
C LYS A 410 -12.67 -3.16 2.41
N VAL A 411 -11.71 -2.25 2.41
CA VAL A 411 -11.47 -1.33 3.52
C VAL A 411 -11.46 0.10 2.98
N PHE A 412 -12.14 0.98 3.70
CA PHE A 412 -12.26 2.38 3.40
C PHE A 412 -11.88 3.20 4.64
N TRP A 413 -10.79 3.95 4.55
CA TRP A 413 -10.35 4.88 5.58
C TRP A 413 -10.59 6.31 5.11
N GLY A 414 -11.82 6.78 5.26
CA GLY A 414 -12.23 8.12 4.85
C GLY A 414 -11.58 9.20 5.70
N LEU A 415 -10.72 10.03 5.11
CA LEU A 415 -10.11 11.15 5.81
C LEU A 415 -11.02 12.37 5.79
N ASP A 416 -11.17 12.99 6.96
CA ASP A 416 -12.06 14.12 7.19
C ASP A 416 -11.25 15.40 7.46
N SER A 417 -11.49 16.44 6.64
CA SER A 417 -10.84 17.73 6.81
C SER A 417 -11.19 18.44 8.11
N SER A 418 -12.39 18.18 8.65
CA SER A 418 -12.81 18.76 9.95
C SER A 418 -12.02 18.19 11.12
N LEU A 419 -11.70 16.88 11.07
CA LEU A 419 -10.83 16.24 12.05
C LEU A 419 -9.40 16.75 11.93
N ALA A 420 -8.88 16.87 10.69
CA ALA A 420 -7.56 17.43 10.45
C ALA A 420 -7.45 18.89 10.93
N ALA A 421 -8.48 19.72 10.71
CA ALA A 421 -8.54 21.09 11.22
C ALA A 421 -8.52 21.16 12.75
N LYS A 422 -9.10 20.19 13.43
CA LYS A 422 -9.04 20.02 14.90
C LYS A 422 -7.73 19.39 15.37
N ARG A 423 -6.78 19.10 14.46
CA ARG A 423 -5.53 18.37 14.73
C ARG A 423 -5.75 16.98 15.32
N HIS A 424 -6.87 16.36 15.00
CA HIS A 424 -7.13 14.97 15.33
C HIS A 424 -6.53 14.07 14.25
N PHE A 425 -5.47 13.36 14.57
CA PHE A 425 -4.78 12.44 13.65
C PHE A 425 -4.67 11.05 14.27
N PRO A 426 -4.74 9.98 13.44
CA PRO A 426 -5.14 9.99 12.03
C PRO A 426 -6.55 10.57 11.83
N ALA A 427 -6.75 11.38 10.79
CA ALA A 427 -8.03 12.05 10.54
C ALA A 427 -9.09 11.12 9.90
N ILE A 428 -9.05 9.85 10.24
CA ILE A 428 -9.97 8.82 9.74
C ILE A 428 -11.33 9.00 10.44
N ASN A 429 -12.35 9.27 9.66
CA ASN A 429 -13.70 9.41 10.17
C ASN A 429 -14.30 8.04 10.51
N TRP A 430 -14.57 7.80 11.79
CA TRP A 430 -15.06 6.53 12.31
C TRP A 430 -16.54 6.22 11.97
N LEU A 431 -17.32 7.21 11.57
CA LEU A 431 -18.72 7.01 11.17
C LEU A 431 -18.87 6.64 9.69
N THR A 432 -17.94 7.09 8.84
CA THR A 432 -18.01 6.85 7.39
C THR A 432 -17.07 5.76 6.92
N SER A 433 -16.04 5.44 7.69
CA SER A 433 -15.07 4.39 7.36
C SER A 433 -15.63 3.00 7.66
N TYR A 434 -15.12 1.99 6.96
CA TYR A 434 -15.51 0.59 7.17
C TYR A 434 -14.39 -0.39 6.82
N SER A 435 -14.52 -1.60 7.31
CA SER A 435 -13.75 -2.76 6.88
C SER A 435 -14.67 -3.97 6.74
N LEU A 436 -14.69 -4.55 5.54
CA LEU A 436 -15.44 -5.78 5.27
C LEU A 436 -14.67 -7.05 5.68
N TYR A 437 -13.47 -6.90 6.23
CA TYR A 437 -12.67 -8.01 6.76
C TYR A 437 -12.95 -8.29 8.24
N VAL A 438 -13.69 -7.45 8.92
CA VAL A 438 -13.93 -7.56 10.38
C VAL A 438 -14.46 -8.95 10.75
N ASP A 439 -15.48 -9.42 10.04
CA ASP A 439 -16.13 -10.70 10.34
C ASP A 439 -15.20 -11.89 10.07
N SER A 440 -14.41 -11.85 8.99
CA SER A 440 -13.48 -12.93 8.65
C SER A 440 -12.27 -13.01 9.58
N MET A 441 -11.85 -11.88 10.16
CA MET A 441 -10.70 -11.81 11.06
C MET A 441 -11.08 -11.83 12.54
N GLY A 442 -12.36 -11.71 12.87
CA GLY A 442 -12.83 -11.63 14.27
C GLY A 442 -12.33 -12.79 15.13
N LYS A 443 -12.43 -14.01 14.61
CA LYS A 443 -11.92 -15.21 15.28
C LYS A 443 -10.42 -15.12 15.56
N TRP A 444 -9.64 -14.62 14.61
CA TRP A 444 -8.20 -14.45 14.79
C TRP A 444 -7.89 -13.49 15.96
N PHE A 445 -8.58 -12.36 16.04
CA PHE A 445 -8.38 -11.40 17.13
C PHE A 445 -8.77 -11.98 18.49
N ASP A 446 -9.90 -12.68 18.57
CA ASP A 446 -10.37 -13.30 19.80
C ASP A 446 -9.41 -14.40 20.28
N GLU A 447 -8.85 -15.20 19.36
CA GLU A 447 -7.91 -16.28 19.70
C GLU A 447 -6.47 -15.79 20.02
N HIS A 448 -6.00 -14.73 19.34
CA HIS A 448 -4.60 -14.31 19.43
C HIS A 448 -4.36 -13.08 20.32
N VAL A 449 -5.38 -12.27 20.57
CA VAL A 449 -5.25 -11.06 21.39
C VAL A 449 -6.02 -11.19 22.70
N ALA A 450 -7.33 -11.38 22.65
CA ALA A 450 -8.19 -11.59 23.80
C ALA A 450 -9.62 -11.97 23.38
N ASP A 451 -10.26 -12.88 24.10
CA ASP A 451 -11.61 -13.42 23.83
C ASP A 451 -12.71 -12.34 23.69
N GLU A 452 -12.50 -11.17 24.26
CA GLU A 452 -13.46 -10.06 24.26
C GLU A 452 -13.10 -8.93 23.26
N TRP A 453 -12.14 -9.16 22.37
CA TRP A 453 -11.71 -8.11 21.42
C TRP A 453 -12.86 -7.60 20.56
N MET A 454 -13.55 -8.52 19.90
CA MET A 454 -14.66 -8.17 19.01
C MET A 454 -15.82 -7.53 19.76
N GLN A 455 -16.13 -8.01 20.96
CA GLN A 455 -17.17 -7.43 21.81
C GLN A 455 -16.80 -6.01 22.25
N SER A 456 -15.55 -5.79 22.67
CA SER A 456 -15.06 -4.47 23.09
C SER A 456 -15.10 -3.47 21.94
N ARG A 457 -14.65 -3.88 20.75
CA ARG A 457 -14.77 -3.10 19.53
C ARG A 457 -16.22 -2.69 19.25
N GLN A 458 -17.15 -3.65 19.29
CA GLN A 458 -18.57 -3.41 19.02
C GLN A 458 -19.16 -2.38 19.98
N LYS A 459 -18.86 -2.50 21.28
CA LYS A 459 -19.34 -1.54 22.30
C LYS A 459 -18.81 -0.14 22.05
N MET A 460 -17.52 0.00 21.72
CA MET A 460 -16.92 1.32 21.42
C MET A 460 -17.54 1.95 20.16
N MET A 461 -17.77 1.16 19.11
CA MET A 461 -18.44 1.64 17.90
C MET A 461 -19.87 2.09 18.16
N SER A 462 -20.63 1.35 19.00
CA SER A 462 -21.97 1.73 19.42
C SER A 462 -22.00 3.07 20.18
N LEU A 463 -21.06 3.26 21.12
CA LEU A 463 -20.94 4.53 21.86
C LEU A 463 -20.66 5.73 20.94
N LEU A 464 -19.80 5.56 19.94
CA LEU A 464 -19.53 6.63 18.96
C LEU A 464 -20.73 6.92 18.06
N GLN A 465 -21.52 5.90 17.71
CA GLN A 465 -22.78 6.08 16.97
C GLN A 465 -23.80 6.84 17.81
N GLU A 466 -24.02 6.42 19.06
CA GLU A 466 -24.92 7.07 19.99
C GLU A 466 -24.49 8.51 20.28
N GLU A 467 -23.19 8.78 20.42
CA GLU A 467 -22.68 10.14 20.57
C GLU A 467 -23.08 11.03 19.39
N SER A 468 -22.98 10.52 18.15
CA SER A 468 -23.35 11.29 16.97
C SER A 468 -24.83 11.71 16.98
N GLU A 469 -25.71 10.82 17.44
CA GLU A 469 -27.14 11.11 17.58
C GLU A 469 -27.40 12.13 18.71
N LEU A 470 -26.73 11.98 19.85
CA LEU A 470 -26.83 12.91 20.98
C LEU A 470 -26.24 14.29 20.64
N ASP A 471 -25.18 14.36 19.84
CA ASP A 471 -24.57 15.62 19.42
C ASP A 471 -25.54 16.49 18.59
N GLU A 472 -26.39 15.86 17.76
CA GLU A 472 -27.46 16.57 17.05
C GLU A 472 -28.48 17.16 18.02
N ILE A 473 -28.82 16.44 19.09
CA ILE A 473 -29.72 16.94 20.13
C ILE A 473 -29.06 18.11 20.89
N VAL A 474 -27.80 17.96 21.26
CA VAL A 474 -27.02 19.01 21.95
C VAL A 474 -26.93 20.30 21.13
N LYS A 475 -26.75 20.22 19.83
CA LYS A 475 -26.74 21.38 18.92
C LYS A 475 -28.07 22.14 18.92
N MET A 476 -29.18 21.45 19.11
CA MET A 476 -30.53 22.05 19.10
C MET A 476 -30.94 22.63 20.46
N VAL A 477 -30.69 21.91 21.54
CA VAL A 477 -31.27 22.23 22.87
C VAL A 477 -30.22 22.41 23.98
N GLY A 478 -28.95 22.18 23.72
CA GLY A 478 -27.86 22.32 24.68
C GLY A 478 -27.58 21.07 25.52
N MET A 479 -26.39 21.01 26.12
CA MET A 479 -25.95 19.88 26.96
C MET A 479 -26.81 19.64 28.19
N ASP A 480 -27.43 20.70 28.74
CA ASP A 480 -28.23 20.61 29.95
C ASP A 480 -29.53 19.84 29.77
N ALA A 481 -29.99 19.67 28.53
CA ALA A 481 -31.14 18.87 28.20
C ALA A 481 -30.91 17.35 28.22
N LEU A 482 -29.64 16.91 28.23
CA LEU A 482 -29.30 15.50 28.25
C LEU A 482 -29.56 14.89 29.65
N SER A 483 -30.02 13.62 29.65
CA SER A 483 -30.06 12.81 30.86
C SER A 483 -28.68 12.59 31.46
N PRO A 484 -28.56 12.32 32.77
CA PRO A 484 -27.27 11.97 33.39
C PRO A 484 -26.58 10.79 32.70
N SER A 485 -27.33 9.78 32.26
CA SER A 485 -26.83 8.63 31.51
C SER A 485 -26.28 9.02 30.12
N ASP A 486 -26.97 9.91 29.40
CA ASP A 486 -26.52 10.36 28.08
C ASP A 486 -25.28 11.27 28.16
N ARG A 487 -25.18 12.10 29.22
CA ARG A 487 -23.96 12.86 29.48
C ARG A 487 -22.76 11.94 29.71
N LEU A 488 -22.96 10.82 30.40
CA LEU A 488 -21.91 9.84 30.65
C LEU A 488 -21.50 9.11 29.36
N LYS A 489 -22.46 8.80 28.46
CA LYS A 489 -22.16 8.28 27.10
C LYS A 489 -21.31 9.25 26.29
N MET A 490 -21.68 10.53 26.29
CA MET A 490 -20.91 11.58 25.60
C MET A 490 -19.46 11.68 26.10
N GLU A 491 -19.27 11.56 27.41
CA GLU A 491 -17.92 11.59 28.00
C GLU A 491 -17.11 10.32 27.73
N ALA A 492 -17.75 9.16 27.69
CA ALA A 492 -17.10 7.91 27.27
C ALA A 492 -16.71 7.95 25.79
N ALA A 493 -17.59 8.40 24.92
CA ALA A 493 -17.31 8.58 23.51
C ALA A 493 -16.20 9.62 23.26
N ARG A 494 -16.17 10.70 24.05
CA ARG A 494 -15.07 11.66 24.02
C ARG A 494 -13.73 10.99 24.35
N SER A 495 -13.68 10.14 25.37
CA SER A 495 -12.47 9.38 25.71
C SER A 495 -12.07 8.43 24.58
N ILE A 496 -13.02 7.79 23.91
CA ILE A 496 -12.72 6.97 22.71
C ILE A 496 -12.03 7.83 21.64
N ARG A 497 -12.56 9.01 21.33
CA ARG A 497 -11.99 9.89 20.30
C ARG A 497 -10.64 10.45 20.67
N GLU A 498 -10.51 11.03 21.86
CA GLU A 498 -9.33 11.82 22.27
C GLU A 498 -8.20 10.95 22.84
N ASP A 499 -8.55 9.89 23.57
CA ASP A 499 -7.57 9.06 24.27
C ASP A 499 -7.19 7.81 23.47
N PHE A 500 -8.12 7.23 22.73
CA PHE A 500 -7.90 5.99 21.99
C PHE A 500 -7.64 6.24 20.49
N LEU A 501 -8.54 6.94 19.77
CA LEU A 501 -8.41 7.12 18.32
C LEU A 501 -7.35 8.14 17.93
N HIS A 502 -7.19 9.22 18.73
CA HIS A 502 -6.14 10.18 18.48
C HIS A 502 -4.78 9.59 18.83
N GLN A 503 -3.92 9.46 17.82
CA GLN A 503 -2.60 8.83 17.92
C GLN A 503 -1.53 9.74 17.31
N ASN A 504 -0.50 10.08 18.10
CA ASN A 504 0.55 11.01 17.68
C ASN A 504 1.69 10.26 16.97
N SER A 505 1.76 10.42 15.66
CA SER A 505 2.79 9.80 14.80
C SER A 505 4.22 10.22 15.11
N PHE A 506 4.41 11.36 15.78
CA PHE A 506 5.73 11.92 16.10
C PHE A 506 6.16 11.65 17.56
N HIS A 507 5.33 10.98 18.34
CA HIS A 507 5.66 10.65 19.73
C HIS A 507 6.32 9.27 19.80
N GLU A 508 7.44 9.14 20.50
CA GLU A 508 8.25 7.91 20.56
C GLU A 508 7.47 6.65 20.94
N ILE A 509 6.49 6.77 21.85
CA ILE A 509 5.69 5.63 22.32
C ILE A 509 4.36 5.55 21.56
N ASP A 510 3.67 6.68 21.41
CA ASP A 510 2.31 6.70 20.86
C ASP A 510 2.24 6.43 19.33
N THR A 511 3.36 6.60 18.60
CA THR A 511 3.44 6.33 17.16
C THR A 511 3.08 4.88 16.77
N TYR A 512 3.30 3.94 17.68
CA TYR A 512 2.95 2.53 17.54
C TYR A 512 2.29 2.00 18.82
N THR A 513 1.22 1.23 18.67
CA THR A 513 0.52 0.59 19.80
C THR A 513 0.35 -0.89 19.49
N SER A 514 0.87 -1.77 20.34
CA SER A 514 0.68 -3.22 20.20
C SER A 514 -0.80 -3.60 20.32
N LEU A 515 -1.22 -4.70 19.72
CA LEU A 515 -2.61 -5.19 19.83
C LEU A 515 -3.01 -5.42 21.29
N ARG A 516 -2.11 -5.95 22.10
CA ARG A 516 -2.35 -6.14 23.54
C ARG A 516 -2.64 -4.83 24.23
N LYS A 517 -1.83 -3.82 24.01
CA LYS A 517 -2.03 -2.47 24.58
C LYS A 517 -3.32 -1.82 24.05
N GLN A 518 -3.63 -1.98 22.77
CA GLN A 518 -4.91 -1.51 22.21
C GLN A 518 -6.09 -2.14 22.95
N PHE A 519 -6.05 -3.43 23.20
CA PHE A 519 -7.10 -4.12 23.96
C PHE A 519 -7.25 -3.57 25.37
N LEU A 520 -6.14 -3.41 26.11
CA LEU A 520 -6.18 -2.84 27.46
C LEU A 520 -6.74 -1.41 27.46
N MET A 521 -6.40 -0.59 26.47
CA MET A 521 -6.96 0.74 26.31
C MET A 521 -8.48 0.71 26.08
N MET A 522 -8.97 -0.18 25.21
CA MET A 522 -10.41 -0.37 25.00
C MET A 522 -11.10 -0.76 26.31
N LYS A 523 -10.53 -1.70 27.06
CA LYS A 523 -11.08 -2.16 28.35
C LYS A 523 -11.12 -1.05 29.38
N LEU A 524 -10.11 -0.17 29.46
CA LEU A 524 -10.11 0.97 30.41
C LEU A 524 -11.23 1.96 30.12
N VAL A 525 -11.44 2.32 28.84
CA VAL A 525 -12.52 3.24 28.47
C VAL A 525 -13.88 2.61 28.73
N LEU A 526 -14.06 1.33 28.39
CA LEU A 526 -15.29 0.60 28.63
C LEU A 526 -15.56 0.38 30.13
N ALA A 527 -14.53 0.07 30.92
CA ALA A 527 -14.66 -0.07 32.37
C ALA A 527 -15.09 1.25 33.02
N PHE A 528 -14.49 2.37 32.62
CA PHE A 528 -14.95 3.68 33.09
C PHE A 528 -16.44 3.88 32.81
N TYR A 529 -16.89 3.60 31.58
CA TYR A 529 -18.29 3.77 31.20
C TYR A 529 -19.22 2.82 31.95
N GLU A 530 -18.93 1.53 31.93
CA GLU A 530 -19.82 0.50 32.50
C GLU A 530 -19.92 0.62 34.03
N GLU A 531 -18.80 0.84 34.73
CA GLU A 531 -18.82 0.99 36.18
C GLU A 531 -19.44 2.33 36.62
N SER A 532 -19.23 3.40 35.84
CA SER A 532 -19.92 4.68 36.09
C SER A 532 -21.42 4.60 35.85
N GLN A 533 -21.87 3.84 34.85
CA GLN A 533 -23.33 3.61 34.62
C GLN A 533 -23.95 2.82 35.79
N LYS A 534 -23.27 1.82 36.32
CA LYS A 534 -23.72 1.10 37.51
C LYS A 534 -23.82 2.02 38.71
N ALA A 535 -22.76 2.78 38.97
CA ALA A 535 -22.73 3.74 40.06
C ALA A 535 -23.82 4.81 39.93
N LEU A 536 -24.11 5.29 38.72
CA LEU A 536 -25.21 6.22 38.47
C LEU A 536 -26.55 5.63 38.83
N ASN A 537 -26.81 4.35 38.50
CA ASN A 537 -28.01 3.62 38.86
C ASN A 537 -28.12 3.41 40.38
N ASP A 538 -26.98 3.32 41.07
CA ASP A 538 -26.90 3.19 42.54
C ASP A 538 -26.94 4.56 43.27
N GLY A 539 -27.18 5.67 42.54
CA GLY A 539 -27.38 7.00 43.08
C GLY A 539 -26.20 7.94 43.06
N ALA A 540 -25.07 7.56 42.42
CA ALA A 540 -23.94 8.46 42.26
C ALA A 540 -24.27 9.69 41.40
N SER A 541 -23.71 10.84 41.73
CA SER A 541 -23.89 12.05 40.89
C SER A 541 -23.10 11.95 39.57
N SER A 542 -23.75 12.23 38.45
CA SER A 542 -23.09 12.26 37.13
C SER A 542 -21.93 13.27 37.07
N GLY A 543 -22.09 14.42 37.73
CA GLY A 543 -21.04 15.43 37.84
C GLY A 543 -19.79 14.96 38.60
N GLY A 544 -19.99 14.11 39.65
CA GLY A 544 -18.90 13.47 40.38
C GLY A 544 -18.13 12.45 39.53
N LEU A 545 -18.88 11.59 38.82
CA LEU A 545 -18.31 10.55 37.96
C LEU A 545 -17.51 11.16 36.79
N ILE A 546 -18.02 12.21 36.15
CA ILE A 546 -17.36 12.88 35.05
C ILE A 546 -16.05 13.57 35.47
N LYS A 547 -15.95 14.01 36.73
CA LYS A 547 -14.79 14.72 37.28
C LYS A 547 -13.76 13.81 37.94
N MET A 548 -13.90 12.50 37.91
CA MET A 548 -12.94 11.58 38.48
C MET A 548 -11.53 11.75 37.88
N ALA A 549 -10.52 11.79 38.73
CA ALA A 549 -9.12 12.00 38.32
C ALA A 549 -8.57 10.82 37.50
N VAL A 550 -9.10 9.64 37.69
CA VAL A 550 -8.71 8.43 36.93
C VAL A 550 -8.86 8.61 35.41
N ARG A 551 -9.74 9.48 34.94
CA ARG A 551 -9.91 9.77 33.52
C ARG A 551 -8.64 10.34 32.88
N GLU A 552 -7.92 11.22 33.58
CA GLU A 552 -6.64 11.72 33.08
C GLU A 552 -5.62 10.58 32.95
N ARG A 553 -5.62 9.65 33.88
CA ARG A 553 -4.72 8.50 33.83
C ARG A 553 -5.08 7.52 32.71
N ILE A 554 -6.38 7.32 32.44
CA ILE A 554 -6.87 6.57 31.26
C ILE A 554 -6.35 7.24 29.97
N GLY A 555 -6.48 8.55 29.83
CA GLY A 555 -6.01 9.29 28.67
C GLY A 555 -4.49 9.26 28.49
N ARG A 556 -3.72 9.16 29.58
CA ARG A 556 -2.26 9.03 29.55
C ARG A 556 -1.75 7.62 29.35
N PHE A 557 -2.60 6.60 29.43
CA PHE A 557 -2.19 5.21 29.25
C PHE A 557 -1.52 4.95 27.90
N LYS A 558 -1.89 5.68 26.86
CA LYS A 558 -1.25 5.62 25.54
C LYS A 558 0.27 5.88 25.56
N TYR A 559 0.79 6.58 26.56
CA TYR A 559 2.21 6.87 26.75
C TYR A 559 2.94 5.85 27.64
N THR A 560 2.24 4.83 28.14
CA THR A 560 2.86 3.74 28.91
C THR A 560 3.68 2.85 27.99
N THR A 561 4.90 2.51 28.41
CA THR A 561 5.79 1.60 27.68
C THR A 561 5.27 0.17 27.76
N GLU A 562 5.54 -0.65 26.73
CA GLU A 562 5.02 -2.02 26.60
C GLU A 562 5.34 -2.93 27.77
N ASP A 563 6.48 -2.74 28.44
CA ASP A 563 6.90 -3.48 29.63
C ASP A 563 6.06 -3.20 30.90
N LYS A 564 5.29 -2.10 30.91
CA LYS A 564 4.52 -1.63 32.08
C LYS A 564 3.01 -1.66 31.89
N ILE A 565 2.52 -2.02 30.69
CA ILE A 565 1.09 -1.89 30.37
C ILE A 565 0.19 -2.70 31.32
N GLU A 566 0.57 -3.92 31.69
CA GLU A 566 -0.24 -4.76 32.56
C GLU A 566 -0.30 -4.19 33.99
N THR A 567 0.84 -3.76 34.52
CA THR A 567 0.91 -3.17 35.86
C THR A 567 0.11 -1.87 35.93
N GLU A 568 0.27 -1.01 34.93
CA GLU A 568 -0.45 0.27 34.86
C GLU A 568 -1.96 0.05 34.67
N TYR A 569 -2.35 -0.94 33.87
CA TYR A 569 -3.74 -1.32 33.67
C TYR A 569 -4.43 -1.67 35.00
N GLN A 570 -3.83 -2.55 35.81
CA GLN A 570 -4.37 -2.92 37.12
C GLN A 570 -4.44 -1.73 38.07
N ALA A 571 -3.41 -0.89 38.10
CA ALA A 571 -3.38 0.29 38.93
C ALA A 571 -4.45 1.33 38.57
N VAL A 572 -4.78 1.47 37.27
CA VAL A 572 -5.87 2.32 36.80
C VAL A 572 -7.24 1.76 37.20
N LEU A 573 -7.45 0.45 37.09
CA LEU A 573 -8.70 -0.20 37.52
C LEU A 573 -8.93 -0.07 39.03
N GLU A 574 -7.89 -0.25 39.85
CA GLU A 574 -7.96 -0.06 41.30
C GLU A 574 -8.33 1.39 41.66
N GLN A 575 -7.71 2.36 40.98
CA GLN A 575 -8.05 3.76 41.16
C GLN A 575 -9.49 4.07 40.75
N LEU A 576 -9.96 3.50 39.61
CA LEU A 576 -11.34 3.67 39.14
C LEU A 576 -12.34 3.15 40.20
N ALA A 577 -12.13 1.95 40.68
CA ALA A 577 -13.00 1.34 41.72
C ALA A 577 -13.05 2.19 43.01
N LYS A 578 -11.89 2.71 43.44
CA LYS A 578 -11.78 3.57 44.63
C LYS A 578 -12.52 4.90 44.42
N GLU A 579 -12.30 5.59 43.31
CA GLU A 579 -12.92 6.89 43.02
C GLU A 579 -14.45 6.77 42.86
N ILE A 580 -14.94 5.67 42.26
CA ILE A 580 -16.38 5.37 42.19
C ILE A 580 -16.98 5.20 43.59
N ALA A 581 -16.31 4.43 44.47
CA ALA A 581 -16.74 4.27 45.85
C ALA A 581 -16.77 5.61 46.62
N ASP A 582 -15.76 6.47 46.37
CA ASP A 582 -15.70 7.82 46.95
C ASP A 582 -16.86 8.73 46.48
N VAL A 583 -17.27 8.61 45.22
CA VAL A 583 -18.42 9.35 44.66
C VAL A 583 -19.74 8.84 45.24
N LEU A 584 -19.90 7.51 45.35
CA LEU A 584 -21.08 6.88 45.97
C LEU A 584 -21.19 7.20 47.48
N GLY A 585 -20.05 7.29 48.17
CA GLY A 585 -20.01 7.60 49.61
C GLY A 585 -20.23 9.08 49.98
N LYS A 586 -20.23 9.97 49.00
CA LYS A 586 -20.62 11.36 49.16
C LYS A 586 -22.12 11.47 48.94
N GLU A 587 -22.90 11.25 50.01
CA GLU A 587 -24.29 11.67 50.01
C GLU A 587 -24.31 13.19 49.77
N ASP A 588 -25.16 13.64 48.84
CA ASP A 588 -25.40 15.05 48.58
C ASP A 588 -26.00 15.66 49.88
N PHE A 589 -25.18 16.43 50.58
CA PHE A 589 -25.63 17.38 51.59
C PHE A 589 -25.90 18.74 50.95
#